data_f4e393a25e2fc618b4413b2d97ea55fb
#
_entry.id   f4e393a25e2fc618b4413b2d97ea55fb
#
_cell.length_a   1.000
_cell.length_b   1.000
_cell.length_c   1.000
_cell.angle_alpha   90.00
_cell.angle_beta   90.00
_cell.angle_gamma   90.00
#
_symmetry.space_group_name_H-M   'P 1'
#
loop_
_entity.id
_entity.type
_entity.pdbx_description
1 polymer ?
#
loop_
_entity_poly.entity_id
_entity_poly.type
_entity_poly.pdbx_seq_one_letter_code
_entity_poly.pdbx_strand_id
1 'polypeptide(L)'
;GIQVDEVLTIRDVDAKFGHVVFSGSIIISGNVCEGMHVSAGGCLTVAGLVESARLEVGGDLLVEKGIIGHPLNEQGGYSCTVHCTGAVAARFVQYADISAGGDITIASQSLHSRIQTPGSLTVADASRSKGSLVGGVSVVGQQILAVTIGAVADSSTQLVISGRYPELLAHRKEVRAQIEQSEIAIHQLDDAEAKVHQMPIGDKRQQLSHKIAATRSYLQYNLTSQQQEWETTNAERDAFLAQARILCARHLFPGVKVEIAGLKLVSDREYQTCQIHHQDGALVIEPLTALPPDNSSTHKPG
;
A
#
# COMPACT_ATOMS: atom_id res chain seq x y z
N GLY A 1 -24.92 -20.91 -11.99
CA GLY A 1 -25.69 -20.66 -10.77
C GLY A 1 -26.01 -19.19 -10.68
N ILE A 2 -27.21 -18.84 -10.27
CA ILE A 2 -27.58 -17.45 -9.95
C ILE A 2 -27.12 -17.25 -8.52
N GLN A 3 -26.18 -16.31 -8.29
CA GLN A 3 -25.82 -15.85 -6.95
C GLN A 3 -26.79 -14.74 -6.59
N VAL A 4 -27.59 -14.96 -5.57
CA VAL A 4 -28.47 -13.92 -5.01
C VAL A 4 -27.68 -13.31 -3.86
N ASP A 5 -27.20 -12.07 -4.04
CA ASP A 5 -26.58 -11.32 -2.96
C ASP A 5 -27.70 -10.86 -2.01
N GLU A 6 -27.72 -11.44 -0.80
CA GLU A 6 -28.65 -11.02 0.24
C GLU A 6 -28.24 -9.64 0.75
N VAL A 7 -29.20 -8.72 0.81
CA VAL A 7 -29.03 -7.35 1.30
C VAL A 7 -29.92 -7.13 2.51
N LEU A 8 -29.29 -6.80 3.65
CA LEU A 8 -29.97 -6.43 4.89
C LEU A 8 -30.09 -4.90 4.98
N THR A 9 -31.30 -4.36 5.08
CA THR A 9 -31.52 -2.93 5.26
C THR A 9 -31.93 -2.63 6.72
N ILE A 10 -31.21 -1.71 7.35
CA ILE A 10 -31.40 -1.29 8.75
C ILE A 10 -31.50 0.23 8.79
N ARG A 11 -32.20 0.79 9.76
CA ARG A 11 -32.27 2.23 9.92
C ARG A 11 -31.03 2.75 10.67
N ASP A 12 -30.92 2.43 11.94
CA ASP A 12 -29.81 2.83 12.80
C ASP A 12 -29.28 1.59 13.56
N VAL A 13 -27.99 1.56 13.83
CA VAL A 13 -27.36 0.56 14.68
C VAL A 13 -26.97 1.25 15.99
N ASP A 14 -27.80 1.07 17.01
CA ASP A 14 -27.68 1.70 18.32
C ASP A 14 -27.79 0.66 19.45
N ALA A 15 -27.71 1.09 20.69
CA ALA A 15 -27.81 0.21 21.87
C ALA A 15 -29.16 -0.53 21.97
N LYS A 16 -30.21 -0.07 21.29
CA LYS A 16 -31.52 -0.75 21.28
C LYS A 16 -31.54 -1.87 20.22
N PHE A 17 -30.91 -1.64 19.10
CA PHE A 17 -30.81 -2.62 18.02
C PHE A 17 -29.73 -3.66 18.31
N GLY A 18 -28.60 -3.23 18.85
CA GLY A 18 -27.44 -4.09 19.17
C GLY A 18 -26.46 -4.23 18.02
N HIS A 19 -25.52 -5.17 18.19
CA HIS A 19 -24.52 -5.50 17.18
C HIS A 19 -25.14 -6.21 15.98
N VAL A 20 -24.55 -6.01 14.80
CA VAL A 20 -25.03 -6.61 13.56
C VAL A 20 -23.95 -7.49 12.95
N VAL A 21 -24.31 -8.75 12.66
CA VAL A 21 -23.46 -9.69 11.92
C VAL A 21 -24.30 -10.30 10.80
N PHE A 22 -23.90 -10.12 9.57
CA PHE A 22 -24.63 -10.61 8.40
C PHE A 22 -23.65 -11.05 7.29
N SER A 23 -23.93 -12.18 6.67
CA SER A 23 -23.04 -12.76 5.64
C SER A 23 -23.08 -12.08 4.29
N GLY A 24 -24.15 -11.33 3.99
CA GLY A 24 -24.33 -10.55 2.77
C GLY A 24 -23.95 -9.08 2.93
N SER A 25 -24.53 -8.24 2.08
CA SER A 25 -24.33 -6.79 2.11
C SER A 25 -25.31 -6.11 3.08
N ILE A 26 -24.90 -5.00 3.69
CA ILE A 26 -25.71 -4.25 4.64
C ILE A 26 -25.88 -2.79 4.15
N ILE A 27 -27.12 -2.28 4.25
CA ILE A 27 -27.43 -0.86 4.03
C ILE A 27 -27.99 -0.30 5.33
N ILE A 28 -27.29 0.69 5.90
CA ILE A 28 -27.73 1.42 7.10
C ILE A 28 -28.14 2.83 6.64
N SER A 29 -29.46 3.12 6.66
CA SER A 29 -30.00 4.42 6.22
C SER A 29 -29.77 5.56 7.21
N GLY A 30 -29.37 5.25 8.44
CA GLY A 30 -29.02 6.18 9.51
C GLY A 30 -27.59 6.03 9.96
N ASN A 31 -27.36 5.99 11.27
CA ASN A 31 -26.05 6.03 11.90
C ASN A 31 -25.65 4.66 12.49
N VAL A 32 -24.34 4.49 12.67
CA VAL A 32 -23.76 3.47 13.57
C VAL A 32 -23.24 4.19 14.80
N CYS A 33 -23.88 3.93 15.94
CA CYS A 33 -23.62 4.62 17.19
C CYS A 33 -22.42 4.02 17.94
N GLU A 34 -21.97 4.76 18.96
CA GLU A 34 -20.86 4.40 19.81
C GLU A 34 -21.01 2.99 20.44
N GLY A 35 -19.90 2.25 20.45
CA GLY A 35 -19.82 0.91 21.04
C GLY A 35 -20.43 -0.19 20.17
N MET A 36 -20.99 0.14 19.00
CA MET A 36 -21.59 -0.86 18.12
C MET A 36 -20.54 -1.58 17.27
N HIS A 37 -20.85 -2.83 16.97
CA HIS A 37 -20.09 -3.67 16.04
C HIS A 37 -20.98 -4.05 14.86
N VAL A 38 -20.49 -3.79 13.65
CA VAL A 38 -21.16 -4.19 12.41
C VAL A 38 -20.19 -5.05 11.61
N SER A 39 -20.62 -6.28 11.29
CA SER A 39 -19.87 -7.21 10.43
C SER A 39 -20.73 -7.55 9.21
N ALA A 40 -20.28 -7.16 8.03
CA ALA A 40 -20.88 -7.47 6.73
C ALA A 40 -19.95 -8.41 5.96
N GLY A 41 -20.46 -9.54 5.49
CA GLY A 41 -19.70 -10.44 4.60
C GLY A 41 -19.53 -9.90 3.19
N GLY A 42 -20.45 -9.04 2.74
CA GLY A 42 -20.43 -8.27 1.50
C GLY A 42 -20.07 -6.80 1.72
N CYS A 43 -20.68 -5.92 0.94
CA CYS A 43 -20.50 -4.46 1.04
C CYS A 43 -21.32 -3.87 2.20
N LEU A 44 -20.82 -2.74 2.75
CA LEU A 44 -21.51 -1.97 3.77
C LEU A 44 -21.70 -0.52 3.30
N THR A 45 -22.96 -0.07 3.28
CA THR A 45 -23.30 1.35 3.03
C THR A 45 -23.92 1.96 4.27
N VAL A 46 -23.39 3.09 4.74
CA VAL A 46 -23.93 3.87 5.86
C VAL A 46 -24.22 5.29 5.37
N ALA A 47 -25.50 5.66 5.29
CA ALA A 47 -25.92 6.99 4.86
C ALA A 47 -25.67 8.07 5.93
N GLY A 48 -25.50 7.66 7.18
CA GLY A 48 -25.22 8.53 8.31
C GLY A 48 -23.76 8.62 8.72
N LEU A 49 -23.56 8.79 10.03
CA LEU A 49 -22.25 8.78 10.69
C LEU A 49 -21.92 7.40 11.28
N VAL A 50 -20.64 7.12 11.36
CA VAL A 50 -20.08 6.03 12.16
C VAL A 50 -19.34 6.66 13.32
N GLU A 51 -19.83 6.45 14.55
CA GLU A 51 -19.29 7.08 15.76
C GLU A 51 -18.74 6.03 16.71
N SER A 52 -17.42 6.06 16.95
CA SER A 52 -16.75 5.22 17.96
C SER A 52 -17.18 3.74 17.90
N ALA A 53 -17.24 3.18 16.69
CA ALA A 53 -17.76 1.85 16.41
C ALA A 53 -16.71 0.97 15.73
N ARG A 54 -16.96 -0.33 15.68
CA ARG A 54 -16.14 -1.30 15.01
C ARG A 54 -16.86 -1.82 13.76
N LEU A 55 -16.23 -1.66 12.60
CA LEU A 55 -16.72 -2.17 11.32
C LEU A 55 -15.79 -3.25 10.76
N GLU A 56 -16.38 -4.38 10.36
CA GLU A 56 -15.71 -5.46 9.63
C GLU A 56 -16.48 -5.70 8.32
N VAL A 57 -15.84 -5.46 7.16
CA VAL A 57 -16.49 -5.44 5.87
C VAL A 57 -15.73 -6.33 4.89
N GLY A 58 -16.41 -7.36 4.37
CA GLY A 58 -15.84 -8.29 3.41
C GLY A 58 -15.84 -7.80 1.96
N GLY A 59 -16.50 -6.69 1.65
CA GLY A 59 -16.52 -6.00 0.36
C GLY A 59 -16.10 -4.55 0.51
N ASP A 60 -16.77 -3.63 -0.20
CA ASP A 60 -16.52 -2.20 -0.14
C ASP A 60 -17.31 -1.53 0.99
N LEU A 61 -16.74 -0.45 1.55
CA LEU A 61 -17.39 0.40 2.56
C LEU A 61 -17.66 1.78 1.99
N LEU A 62 -18.92 2.20 2.03
CA LEU A 62 -19.33 3.58 1.75
C LEU A 62 -19.97 4.21 2.99
N VAL A 63 -19.40 5.34 3.48
CA VAL A 63 -19.98 6.16 4.54
C VAL A 63 -20.27 7.55 3.98
N GLU A 64 -21.54 7.87 3.69
CA GLU A 64 -21.90 9.12 3.01
C GLU A 64 -21.57 10.39 3.83
N LYS A 65 -21.59 10.30 5.16
CA LYS A 65 -21.16 11.38 6.03
C LYS A 65 -19.73 11.16 6.49
N GLY A 66 -19.50 10.61 7.65
CA GLY A 66 -18.14 10.51 8.16
C GLY A 66 -17.96 9.43 9.22
N ILE A 67 -16.68 9.20 9.49
CA ILE A 67 -16.21 8.25 10.49
C ILE A 67 -15.53 9.05 11.58
N ILE A 68 -16.05 8.97 12.81
CA ILE A 68 -15.59 9.76 13.95
C ILE A 68 -15.25 8.82 15.10
N GLY A 69 -14.08 8.99 15.64
CA GLY A 69 -13.68 8.37 16.90
C GLY A 69 -13.10 9.42 17.86
N HIS A 70 -12.47 8.92 18.90
CA HIS A 70 -11.63 9.68 19.82
C HIS A 70 -10.40 8.86 20.22
N PRO A 71 -9.31 9.50 20.67
CA PRO A 71 -8.15 8.79 21.18
C PRO A 71 -8.52 8.01 22.45
N LEU A 72 -8.12 6.74 22.55
CA LEU A 72 -8.38 5.91 23.73
C LEU A 72 -7.32 6.09 24.83
N ASN A 73 -6.08 6.34 24.43
CA ASN A 73 -4.95 6.49 25.35
C ASN A 73 -3.80 7.27 24.69
N GLU A 74 -2.80 7.65 25.47
CA GLU A 74 -1.57 8.31 24.97
C GLU A 74 -0.73 7.42 24.05
N GLN A 75 -0.96 6.10 24.03
CA GLN A 75 -0.24 5.14 23.20
C GLN A 75 -0.83 5.01 21.78
N GLY A 76 -1.90 5.75 21.45
CA GLY A 76 -2.37 5.93 20.07
C GLY A 76 -3.44 4.94 19.58
N GLY A 77 -4.28 4.41 20.47
CA GLY A 77 -5.51 3.68 20.08
C GLY A 77 -6.65 4.63 19.73
N TYR A 78 -7.56 4.19 18.88
CA TYR A 78 -8.78 4.94 18.51
C TYR A 78 -10.04 4.14 18.83
N SER A 79 -11.10 4.85 19.22
CA SER A 79 -12.40 4.24 19.53
C SER A 79 -13.18 3.78 18.29
N CYS A 80 -12.84 4.32 17.11
CA CYS A 80 -13.43 3.89 15.85
C CYS A 80 -12.42 3.08 15.04
N THR A 81 -12.78 1.82 14.71
CA THR A 81 -11.93 0.91 13.93
C THR A 81 -12.69 0.36 12.73
N VAL A 82 -12.06 0.40 11.58
CA VAL A 82 -12.60 -0.09 10.31
C VAL A 82 -11.64 -1.09 9.69
N HIS A 83 -12.14 -2.29 9.45
CA HIS A 83 -11.47 -3.35 8.70
C HIS A 83 -12.29 -3.64 7.46
N CYS A 84 -11.77 -3.34 6.28
CA CYS A 84 -12.46 -3.50 5.01
C CYS A 84 -11.54 -4.27 4.04
N THR A 85 -12.05 -5.31 3.37
CA THR A 85 -11.23 -6.03 2.36
C THR A 85 -11.25 -5.35 0.99
N GLY A 86 -12.27 -4.55 0.71
CA GLY A 86 -12.41 -3.74 -0.49
C GLY A 86 -11.96 -2.30 -0.31
N ALA A 87 -12.54 -1.41 -1.10
CA ALA A 87 -12.31 0.03 -1.05
C ALA A 87 -13.12 0.69 0.07
N VAL A 88 -12.62 1.83 0.56
CA VAL A 88 -13.31 2.65 1.57
C VAL A 88 -13.56 4.04 1.00
N ALA A 89 -14.81 4.48 1.05
CA ALA A 89 -15.20 5.83 0.72
C ALA A 89 -15.92 6.50 1.89
N ALA A 90 -15.47 7.70 2.29
CA ALA A 90 -16.10 8.50 3.34
C ALA A 90 -16.02 9.99 3.01
N ARG A 91 -16.92 10.81 3.55
CA ARG A 91 -16.84 12.24 3.37
C ARG A 91 -15.73 12.84 4.22
N PHE A 92 -15.63 12.43 5.49
CA PHE A 92 -14.53 12.81 6.36
C PHE A 92 -14.21 11.71 7.37
N VAL A 93 -12.99 11.75 7.91
CA VAL A 93 -12.48 10.79 8.90
C VAL A 93 -11.77 11.56 10.00
N GLN A 94 -12.06 11.22 11.26
CA GLN A 94 -11.42 11.86 12.41
C GLN A 94 -11.20 10.85 13.54
N TYR A 95 -9.97 10.76 14.05
CA TYR A 95 -9.57 9.86 15.14
C TYR A 95 -10.02 8.41 14.94
N ALA A 96 -9.77 7.87 13.75
CA ALA A 96 -10.13 6.51 13.40
C ALA A 96 -8.91 5.70 12.94
N ASP A 97 -9.00 4.38 13.12
CA ASP A 97 -8.05 3.40 12.59
C ASP A 97 -8.71 2.67 11.43
N ILE A 98 -8.26 2.91 10.20
CA ILE A 98 -8.86 2.38 8.98
C ILE A 98 -7.85 1.52 8.25
N SER A 99 -8.18 0.24 8.07
CA SER A 99 -7.45 -0.71 7.23
C SER A 99 -8.34 -1.16 6.07
N ALA A 100 -7.91 -0.89 4.85
CA ALA A 100 -8.60 -1.30 3.63
C ALA A 100 -7.72 -2.20 2.77
N GLY A 101 -8.33 -3.10 1.99
CA GLY A 101 -7.64 -3.89 0.98
C GLY A 101 -7.58 -3.21 -0.39
N GLY A 102 -8.45 -2.23 -0.64
CA GLY A 102 -8.51 -1.40 -1.85
C GLY A 102 -8.20 0.07 -1.58
N ASP A 103 -8.52 0.93 -2.53
CA ASP A 103 -8.28 2.37 -2.41
C ASP A 103 -9.13 3.02 -1.32
N ILE A 104 -8.59 4.08 -0.71
CA ILE A 104 -9.31 4.88 0.28
C ILE A 104 -9.55 6.28 -0.28
N THR A 105 -10.82 6.71 -0.32
CA THR A 105 -11.23 8.03 -0.78
C THR A 105 -11.95 8.78 0.32
N ILE A 106 -11.45 9.97 0.68
CA ILE A 106 -12.01 10.85 1.70
C ILE A 106 -12.29 12.21 1.04
N ALA A 107 -13.58 12.60 0.95
CA ALA A 107 -13.97 13.74 0.13
C ALA A 107 -13.62 15.11 0.72
N SER A 108 -13.40 15.24 2.05
CA SER A 108 -13.16 16.56 2.65
C SER A 108 -11.96 16.62 3.58
N GLN A 109 -11.84 15.73 4.56
CA GLN A 109 -10.73 15.80 5.52
C GLN A 109 -10.46 14.47 6.21
N SER A 110 -9.19 14.22 6.48
CA SER A 110 -8.70 13.17 7.37
C SER A 110 -7.89 13.82 8.50
N LEU A 111 -8.36 13.70 9.74
CA LEU A 111 -7.76 14.33 10.90
C LEU A 111 -7.32 13.28 11.91
N HIS A 112 -6.03 13.33 12.30
CA HIS A 112 -5.45 12.54 13.40
C HIS A 112 -5.80 11.05 13.34
N SER A 113 -5.84 10.48 12.14
CA SER A 113 -6.27 9.09 11.92
C SER A 113 -5.11 8.21 11.50
N ARG A 114 -5.23 6.92 11.75
CA ARG A 114 -4.35 5.90 11.18
C ARG A 114 -5.04 5.31 9.96
N ILE A 115 -4.37 5.38 8.82
CA ILE A 115 -4.88 4.86 7.55
C ILE A 115 -3.88 3.87 6.99
N GLN A 116 -4.36 2.69 6.60
CA GLN A 116 -3.53 1.65 5.98
C GLN A 116 -4.25 1.04 4.79
N THR A 117 -3.57 1.02 3.63
CA THR A 117 -4.05 0.35 2.42
C THR A 117 -2.90 -0.06 1.49
N PRO A 118 -2.97 -1.22 0.80
CA PRO A 118 -2.06 -1.54 -0.30
C PRO A 118 -2.35 -0.72 -1.58
N GLY A 119 -3.50 -0.07 -1.66
CA GLY A 119 -3.90 0.82 -2.75
C GLY A 119 -3.42 2.26 -2.56
N SER A 120 -4.20 3.21 -3.05
CA SER A 120 -3.96 4.65 -2.97
C SER A 120 -4.87 5.32 -1.95
N LEU A 121 -4.41 6.45 -1.40
CA LEU A 121 -5.19 7.33 -0.54
C LEU A 121 -5.47 8.64 -1.27
N THR A 122 -6.75 8.97 -1.45
CA THR A 122 -7.19 10.26 -1.98
C THR A 122 -7.96 11.03 -0.92
N VAL A 123 -7.47 12.22 -0.56
CA VAL A 123 -8.18 13.15 0.35
C VAL A 123 -8.50 14.41 -0.44
N ALA A 124 -9.57 14.34 -1.23
CA ALA A 124 -10.01 15.43 -2.09
C ALA A 124 -11.49 15.28 -2.47
N ASP A 125 -12.17 16.41 -2.67
CA ASP A 125 -13.47 16.42 -3.35
C ASP A 125 -13.31 16.20 -4.86
N ALA A 126 -14.42 15.96 -5.56
CA ALA A 126 -14.40 15.72 -7.01
C ALA A 126 -13.79 16.89 -7.82
N SER A 127 -13.86 18.11 -7.30
CA SER A 127 -13.26 19.30 -7.92
C SER A 127 -11.80 19.52 -7.53
N ARG A 128 -11.25 18.70 -6.62
CA ARG A 128 -9.92 18.84 -6.02
C ARG A 128 -9.68 20.23 -5.42
N SER A 129 -10.74 20.85 -4.92
CA SER A 129 -10.69 22.17 -4.28
C SER A 129 -10.63 22.09 -2.76
N LYS A 130 -11.09 20.99 -2.18
CA LYS A 130 -11.12 20.71 -0.73
C LYS A 130 -10.56 19.33 -0.47
N GLY A 131 -9.79 19.20 0.61
CA GLY A 131 -9.24 17.93 1.03
C GLY A 131 -8.03 18.15 1.94
N SER A 132 -8.20 17.96 3.25
CA SER A 132 -7.15 18.18 4.22
C SER A 132 -6.71 16.88 4.88
N LEU A 133 -5.43 16.57 4.81
CA LEU A 133 -4.79 15.44 5.47
C LEU A 133 -3.88 15.97 6.57
N VAL A 134 -4.34 15.91 7.83
CA VAL A 134 -3.70 16.56 8.96
C VAL A 134 -3.55 15.61 10.13
N GLY A 135 -2.33 15.43 10.61
CA GLY A 135 -2.01 14.58 11.75
C GLY A 135 -2.22 13.10 11.50
N GLY A 136 -1.69 12.28 12.40
CA GLY A 136 -1.76 10.84 12.29
C GLY A 136 -0.79 10.22 11.31
N VAL A 137 -1.04 8.96 10.93
CA VAL A 137 -0.15 8.15 10.08
C VAL A 137 -0.94 7.54 8.93
N SER A 138 -0.48 7.76 7.70
CA SER A 138 -1.04 7.13 6.51
C SER A 138 0.02 6.23 5.86
N VAL A 139 -0.24 4.92 5.80
CA VAL A 139 0.62 3.92 5.17
C VAL A 139 -0.09 3.39 3.94
N VAL A 140 0.41 3.67 2.76
CA VAL A 140 -0.21 3.27 1.50
C VAL A 140 0.74 2.49 0.60
N GLY A 141 0.16 1.73 -0.32
CA GLY A 141 0.92 0.92 -1.26
C GLY A 141 1.39 1.66 -2.50
N GLN A 142 0.67 2.68 -2.94
CA GLN A 142 0.89 3.28 -4.26
C GLN A 142 1.08 4.79 -4.22
N GLN A 143 0.01 5.56 -3.98
CA GLN A 143 0.00 7.01 -4.12
C GLN A 143 -0.83 7.68 -3.02
N ILE A 144 -0.42 8.88 -2.60
CA ILE A 144 -1.23 9.76 -1.77
C ILE A 144 -1.53 11.02 -2.57
N LEU A 145 -2.81 11.41 -2.63
CA LEU A 145 -3.26 12.68 -3.16
C LEU A 145 -4.06 13.42 -2.09
N ALA A 146 -3.69 14.66 -1.78
CA ALA A 146 -4.49 15.52 -0.93
C ALA A 146 -4.42 16.98 -1.42
N VAL A 147 -5.43 17.79 -1.09
CA VAL A 147 -5.43 19.20 -1.47
C VAL A 147 -4.52 19.99 -0.54
N THR A 148 -4.60 19.70 0.76
CA THR A 148 -3.74 20.28 1.78
C THR A 148 -3.15 19.17 2.65
N ILE A 149 -1.86 19.22 2.93
CA ILE A 149 -1.14 18.23 3.75
C ILE A 149 -0.45 18.95 4.91
N GLY A 150 -0.75 18.49 6.13
CA GLY A 150 -0.27 19.14 7.36
C GLY A 150 -1.09 20.35 7.75
N ALA A 151 -0.65 21.05 8.78
CA ALA A 151 -1.26 22.28 9.30
C ALA A 151 -0.21 23.19 9.94
N VAL A 152 -0.55 24.47 10.13
CA VAL A 152 0.30 25.46 10.83
C VAL A 152 0.53 25.08 12.30
N ALA A 153 -0.47 24.48 12.94
CA ALA A 153 -0.33 23.98 14.31
C ALA A 153 0.50 22.67 14.30
N ASP A 154 1.25 22.44 15.36
CA ASP A 154 2.19 21.31 15.53
C ASP A 154 1.45 19.96 15.59
N SER A 155 0.89 19.54 14.47
CA SER A 155 0.25 18.24 14.29
C SER A 155 1.18 17.32 13.48
N SER A 156 1.76 16.32 14.14
CA SER A 156 2.63 15.35 13.46
C SER A 156 1.86 14.59 12.38
N THR A 157 2.10 14.92 11.12
CA THR A 157 1.57 14.21 9.95
C THR A 157 2.66 13.32 9.36
N GLN A 158 2.42 12.02 9.29
CA GLN A 158 3.36 11.05 8.73
C GLN A 158 2.72 10.33 7.55
N LEU A 159 3.41 10.34 6.42
CA LEU A 159 2.98 9.73 5.17
C LEU A 159 4.02 8.69 4.73
N VAL A 160 3.60 7.46 4.53
CA VAL A 160 4.48 6.34 4.18
C VAL A 160 3.95 5.66 2.92
N ILE A 161 4.79 5.57 1.90
CA ILE A 161 4.53 4.74 0.73
C ILE A 161 5.55 3.61 0.72
N SER A 162 5.09 2.41 1.03
CA SER A 162 5.95 1.22 1.08
C SER A 162 5.48 0.12 0.15
N GLY A 163 4.18 -0.08 0.00
CA GLY A 163 3.59 -1.15 -0.81
C GLY A 163 4.30 -2.49 -0.61
N ARG A 164 4.63 -3.16 -1.70
CA ARG A 164 5.43 -4.39 -1.72
C ARG A 164 6.94 -4.16 -1.77
N TYR A 165 7.41 -2.93 -1.58
CA TYR A 165 8.82 -2.59 -1.71
C TYR A 165 9.75 -3.35 -0.76
N PRO A 166 9.41 -3.57 0.54
CA PRO A 166 10.24 -4.38 1.43
C PRO A 166 10.39 -5.82 0.96
N GLU A 167 9.32 -6.41 0.41
CA GLU A 167 9.32 -7.76 -0.15
C GLU A 167 10.18 -7.85 -1.42
N LEU A 168 10.07 -6.85 -2.30
CA LEU A 168 10.91 -6.73 -3.49
C LEU A 168 12.39 -6.62 -3.13
N LEU A 169 12.74 -5.86 -2.09
CA LEU A 169 14.12 -5.76 -1.62
C LEU A 169 14.64 -7.08 -1.05
N ALA A 170 13.82 -7.80 -0.28
CA ALA A 170 14.20 -9.09 0.27
C ALA A 170 14.43 -10.11 -0.85
N HIS A 171 13.51 -10.18 -1.81
CA HIS A 171 13.62 -11.06 -2.97
C HIS A 171 14.85 -10.73 -3.84
N ARG A 172 15.10 -9.45 -4.11
CA ARG A 172 16.33 -9.02 -4.80
C ARG A 172 17.61 -9.49 -4.10
N LYS A 173 17.66 -9.38 -2.78
CA LYS A 173 18.83 -9.85 -2.01
C LYS A 173 19.02 -11.36 -2.15
N GLU A 174 17.94 -12.12 -2.15
CA GLU A 174 17.98 -13.57 -2.33
C GLU A 174 18.47 -13.96 -3.72
N VAL A 175 17.87 -13.40 -4.78
CA VAL A 175 18.27 -13.66 -6.16
C VAL A 175 19.75 -13.29 -6.39
N ARG A 176 20.20 -12.16 -5.83
CA ARG A 176 21.61 -11.77 -5.92
C ARG A 176 22.56 -12.77 -5.28
N ALA A 177 22.19 -13.29 -4.10
CA ALA A 177 22.97 -14.32 -3.44
C ALA A 177 23.02 -15.64 -4.23
N GLN A 178 21.91 -16.01 -4.88
CA GLN A 178 21.86 -17.20 -5.74
C GLN A 178 22.75 -17.04 -6.99
N ILE A 179 22.75 -15.86 -7.63
CA ILE A 179 23.64 -15.56 -8.76
C ILE A 179 25.10 -15.71 -8.33
N GLU A 180 25.48 -15.09 -7.21
CA GLU A 180 26.86 -15.16 -6.70
C GLU A 180 27.29 -16.60 -6.41
N GLN A 181 26.42 -17.42 -5.81
CA GLN A 181 26.68 -18.84 -5.58
C GLN A 181 26.87 -19.63 -6.86
N SER A 182 26.04 -19.34 -7.91
CA SER A 182 26.16 -19.99 -9.20
C SER A 182 27.45 -19.60 -9.92
N GLU A 183 27.85 -18.33 -9.85
CA GLU A 183 29.12 -17.84 -10.41
C GLU A 183 30.33 -18.50 -9.74
N ILE A 184 30.33 -18.60 -8.40
CA ILE A 184 31.36 -19.29 -7.64
C ILE A 184 31.46 -20.78 -8.04
N ALA A 185 30.30 -21.46 -8.15
CA ALA A 185 30.25 -22.87 -8.52
C ALA A 185 30.78 -23.09 -9.95
N ILE A 186 30.49 -22.21 -10.89
CA ILE A 186 31.05 -22.26 -12.26
C ILE A 186 32.55 -22.10 -12.22
N HIS A 187 33.06 -21.15 -11.44
CA HIS A 187 34.51 -20.93 -11.32
C HIS A 187 35.25 -22.15 -10.71
N GLN A 188 34.63 -22.82 -9.72
CA GLN A 188 35.17 -24.06 -9.16
C GLN A 188 35.20 -25.22 -10.18
N LEU A 189 34.23 -25.25 -11.13
CA LEU A 189 34.25 -26.21 -12.22
C LEU A 189 35.36 -25.93 -13.23
N ASP A 190 35.70 -24.66 -13.50
CA ASP A 190 36.83 -24.30 -14.36
C ASP A 190 38.14 -24.81 -13.78
N ASP A 191 38.34 -24.65 -12.46
CA ASP A 191 39.49 -25.19 -11.77
C ASP A 191 39.55 -26.73 -11.78
N ALA A 192 38.39 -27.37 -11.62
CA ALA A 192 38.28 -28.84 -11.69
C ALA A 192 38.58 -29.34 -13.11
N GLU A 193 38.08 -28.67 -14.15
CA GLU A 193 38.37 -29.02 -15.53
C GLU A 193 39.85 -28.89 -15.87
N ALA A 194 40.51 -27.82 -15.43
CA ALA A 194 41.93 -27.64 -15.62
C ALA A 194 42.74 -28.81 -15.00
N LYS A 195 42.36 -29.29 -13.81
CA LYS A 195 42.97 -30.45 -13.17
C LYS A 195 42.73 -31.77 -13.94
N VAL A 196 41.50 -31.95 -14.46
CA VAL A 196 41.15 -33.13 -15.26
C VAL A 196 41.91 -33.15 -16.60
N HIS A 197 42.19 -31.99 -17.19
CA HIS A 197 42.99 -31.88 -18.43
C HIS A 197 44.42 -32.32 -18.23
N GLN A 198 44.97 -32.21 -17.02
CA GLN A 198 46.33 -32.66 -16.67
C GLN A 198 46.43 -34.17 -16.38
N MET A 199 45.29 -34.88 -16.30
CA MET A 199 45.27 -36.33 -16.07
C MET A 199 45.64 -37.11 -17.32
N PRO A 200 46.23 -38.35 -17.20
CA PRO A 200 46.47 -39.25 -18.29
C PRO A 200 45.20 -39.52 -19.09
N ILE A 201 45.35 -39.68 -20.41
CA ILE A 201 44.22 -40.02 -21.30
C ILE A 201 43.73 -41.43 -20.96
N GLY A 202 42.43 -41.56 -20.66
CA GLY A 202 41.78 -42.83 -20.30
C GLY A 202 40.32 -42.60 -19.90
N ASP A 203 39.59 -43.71 -19.68
CA ASP A 203 38.15 -43.73 -19.38
C ASP A 203 37.77 -42.82 -18.20
N LYS A 204 38.59 -42.77 -17.16
CA LYS A 204 38.36 -41.97 -15.98
C LYS A 204 38.34 -40.45 -16.31
N ARG A 205 39.32 -40.00 -17.13
CA ARG A 205 39.37 -38.61 -17.60
C ARG A 205 38.11 -38.27 -18.42
N GLN A 206 37.71 -39.17 -19.33
CA GLN A 206 36.54 -38.93 -20.17
C GLN A 206 35.25 -38.90 -19.35
N GLN A 207 35.06 -39.76 -18.36
CA GLN A 207 33.92 -39.76 -17.46
C GLN A 207 33.83 -38.46 -16.63
N LEU A 208 34.98 -37.97 -16.10
CA LEU A 208 35.03 -36.75 -15.32
C LEU A 208 34.74 -35.51 -16.20
N SER A 209 35.31 -35.43 -17.38
CA SER A 209 35.01 -34.36 -18.34
C SER A 209 33.54 -34.31 -18.71
N HIS A 210 32.89 -35.47 -18.91
CA HIS A 210 31.48 -35.54 -19.21
C HIS A 210 30.61 -35.06 -18.05
N LYS A 211 30.97 -35.42 -16.81
CA LYS A 211 30.27 -34.93 -15.59
C LYS A 211 30.42 -33.43 -15.42
N ILE A 212 31.63 -32.88 -15.60
CA ILE A 212 31.90 -31.46 -15.52
C ILE A 212 31.07 -30.70 -16.57
N ALA A 213 31.06 -31.16 -17.82
CA ALA A 213 30.26 -30.54 -18.89
C ALA A 213 28.77 -30.54 -18.58
N ALA A 214 28.22 -31.65 -18.09
CA ALA A 214 26.80 -31.74 -17.71
C ALA A 214 26.46 -30.79 -16.54
N THR A 215 27.32 -30.75 -15.50
CA THR A 215 27.12 -29.85 -14.36
C THR A 215 27.24 -28.39 -14.76
N ARG A 216 28.19 -28.06 -15.64
CA ARG A 216 28.35 -26.71 -16.21
C ARG A 216 27.09 -26.26 -16.94
N SER A 217 26.59 -27.11 -17.84
CA SER A 217 25.35 -26.79 -18.60
C SER A 217 24.16 -26.51 -17.67
N TYR A 218 24.03 -27.30 -16.61
CA TYR A 218 22.98 -27.09 -15.59
C TYR A 218 23.16 -25.78 -14.83
N LEU A 219 24.39 -25.46 -14.37
CA LEU A 219 24.67 -24.21 -13.66
C LEU A 219 24.52 -22.98 -14.57
N GLN A 220 24.93 -23.08 -15.83
CA GLN A 220 24.74 -21.98 -16.80
C GLN A 220 23.26 -21.73 -17.07
N TYR A 221 22.45 -22.78 -17.21
CA TYR A 221 21.00 -22.65 -17.34
C TYR A 221 20.38 -21.96 -16.11
N ASN A 222 20.75 -22.39 -14.91
CA ASN A 222 20.26 -21.76 -13.68
C ASN A 222 20.70 -20.29 -13.56
N LEU A 223 21.97 -20.00 -13.88
CA LEU A 223 22.48 -18.61 -13.86
C LEU A 223 21.71 -17.72 -14.83
N THR A 224 21.40 -18.20 -16.03
CA THR A 224 20.60 -17.45 -17.01
C THR A 224 19.18 -17.17 -16.47
N SER A 225 18.54 -18.16 -15.86
CA SER A 225 17.22 -18.00 -15.24
C SER A 225 17.25 -17.00 -14.08
N GLN A 226 18.24 -17.08 -13.21
CA GLN A 226 18.44 -16.15 -12.09
C GLN A 226 18.73 -14.71 -12.56
N GLN A 227 19.47 -14.55 -13.65
CA GLN A 227 19.72 -13.23 -14.25
C GLN A 227 18.44 -12.63 -14.82
N GLN A 228 17.60 -13.41 -15.47
CA GLN A 228 16.27 -12.94 -15.93
C GLN A 228 15.37 -12.54 -14.77
N GLU A 229 15.35 -13.32 -13.71
CA GLU A 229 14.59 -13.00 -12.48
C GLU A 229 15.12 -11.72 -11.83
N TRP A 230 16.43 -11.51 -11.80
CA TRP A 230 17.05 -10.27 -11.33
C TRP A 230 16.61 -9.05 -12.14
N GLU A 231 16.63 -9.15 -13.49
CA GLU A 231 16.17 -8.08 -14.37
C GLU A 231 14.68 -7.76 -14.16
N THR A 232 13.84 -8.78 -14.05
CA THR A 232 12.41 -8.63 -13.78
C THR A 232 12.16 -7.92 -12.45
N THR A 233 12.83 -8.38 -11.38
CA THR A 233 12.69 -7.79 -10.04
C THR A 233 13.21 -6.35 -10.00
N ASN A 234 14.26 -6.02 -10.77
CA ASN A 234 14.72 -4.64 -10.92
C ASN A 234 13.71 -3.77 -11.64
N ALA A 235 13.11 -4.27 -12.73
CA ALA A 235 12.08 -3.55 -13.46
C ALA A 235 10.83 -3.28 -12.58
N GLU A 236 10.40 -4.25 -11.77
CA GLU A 236 9.31 -4.07 -10.81
C GLU A 236 9.64 -3.00 -9.74
N ARG A 237 10.88 -3.01 -9.22
CA ARG A 237 11.35 -1.97 -8.30
C ARG A 237 11.30 -0.59 -8.93
N ASP A 238 11.82 -0.46 -10.13
CA ASP A 238 11.90 0.83 -10.83
C ASP A 238 10.51 1.34 -11.19
N ALA A 239 9.60 0.45 -11.60
CA ALA A 239 8.20 0.76 -11.83
C ALA A 239 7.50 1.25 -10.54
N PHE A 240 7.74 0.58 -9.40
CA PHE A 240 7.23 1.03 -8.11
C PHE A 240 7.73 2.43 -7.76
N LEU A 241 9.04 2.67 -7.85
CA LEU A 241 9.64 3.97 -7.53
C LEU A 241 9.14 5.10 -8.46
N ALA A 242 8.87 4.79 -9.72
CA ALA A 242 8.31 5.75 -10.68
C ALA A 242 6.84 6.11 -10.38
N GLN A 243 6.07 5.19 -9.77
CA GLN A 243 4.66 5.39 -9.44
C GLN A 243 4.45 5.94 -8.02
N ALA A 244 5.33 5.59 -7.07
CA ALA A 244 5.22 6.01 -5.68
C ALA A 244 5.44 7.53 -5.54
N ARG A 245 4.34 8.26 -5.33
CA ARG A 245 4.37 9.72 -5.21
C ARG A 245 3.31 10.25 -4.26
N ILE A 246 3.60 11.38 -3.65
CA ILE A 246 2.65 12.17 -2.87
C ILE A 246 2.35 13.44 -3.65
N LEU A 247 1.08 13.66 -3.95
CA LEU A 247 0.58 14.82 -4.70
C LEU A 247 -0.13 15.77 -3.75
N CYS A 248 0.31 17.02 -3.71
CA CYS A 248 -0.32 18.09 -2.97
C CYS A 248 -0.88 19.14 -3.94
N ALA A 249 -2.20 19.32 -3.94
CA ALA A 249 -2.86 20.21 -4.90
C ALA A 249 -2.74 21.68 -4.54
N ARG A 250 -2.51 22.05 -3.26
CA ARG A 250 -2.52 23.45 -2.84
C ARG A 250 -1.45 23.79 -1.80
N HIS A 251 -1.46 23.17 -0.61
CA HIS A 251 -0.54 23.53 0.48
C HIS A 251 0.04 22.30 1.15
N LEU A 252 1.36 22.16 1.10
CA LEU A 252 2.13 21.24 1.92
C LEU A 252 2.81 22.07 3.03
N PHE A 253 2.38 21.86 4.27
CA PHE A 253 2.93 22.59 5.42
C PHE A 253 4.28 22.04 5.88
N PRO A 254 5.09 22.84 6.61
CA PRO A 254 6.32 22.34 7.20
C PRO A 254 6.06 21.28 8.29
N GLY A 255 7.06 20.43 8.56
CA GLY A 255 6.99 19.39 9.60
C GLY A 255 6.30 18.10 9.18
N VAL A 256 5.82 17.98 7.94
CA VAL A 256 5.26 16.72 7.41
C VAL A 256 6.39 15.73 7.18
N LYS A 257 6.28 14.55 7.82
CA LYS A 257 7.24 13.45 7.67
C LYS A 257 6.80 12.55 6.53
N VAL A 258 7.67 12.35 5.57
CA VAL A 258 7.43 11.52 4.40
C VAL A 258 8.44 10.38 4.36
N GLU A 259 7.96 9.18 4.04
CA GLU A 259 8.78 8.03 3.76
C GLU A 259 8.28 7.34 2.48
N ILE A 260 9.15 7.20 1.47
CA ILE A 260 8.87 6.45 0.24
C ILE A 260 9.99 5.44 0.04
N ALA A 261 9.64 4.17 -0.03
CA ALA A 261 10.61 3.10 -0.27
C ALA A 261 11.78 3.09 0.76
N GLY A 262 11.51 3.45 2.02
CA GLY A 262 12.51 3.54 3.09
C GLY A 262 13.34 4.83 3.11
N LEU A 263 13.23 5.69 2.10
CA LEU A 263 13.85 7.02 2.10
C LEU A 263 12.94 8.00 2.86
N LYS A 264 13.56 8.86 3.66
CA LYS A 264 12.84 9.79 4.54
C LYS A 264 13.11 11.24 4.17
N LEU A 265 12.07 12.06 4.27
CA LEU A 265 12.12 13.50 4.07
C LEU A 265 11.17 14.17 5.05
N VAL A 266 11.53 15.35 5.53
CA VAL A 266 10.63 16.22 6.31
C VAL A 266 10.52 17.54 5.56
N SER A 267 9.29 18.03 5.34
CA SER A 267 9.07 19.31 4.72
C SER A 267 9.62 20.44 5.61
N ASP A 268 10.52 21.26 5.09
CA ASP A 268 11.23 22.32 5.82
C ASP A 268 10.48 23.67 5.82
N ARG A 269 9.61 23.87 4.86
CA ARG A 269 8.83 25.09 4.64
C ARG A 269 7.47 24.77 4.04
N GLU A 270 6.65 25.78 3.82
CA GLU A 270 5.41 25.66 3.07
C GLU A 270 5.72 25.59 1.57
N TYR A 271 5.14 24.58 0.92
CA TYR A 271 5.14 24.44 -0.54
C TYR A 271 3.71 24.57 -1.05
N GLN A 272 3.57 25.17 -2.22
CA GLN A 272 2.29 25.21 -2.93
C GLN A 272 2.07 23.90 -3.70
N THR A 273 1.34 23.92 -4.79
CA THR A 273 1.09 22.72 -5.61
C THR A 273 2.40 22.01 -5.94
N CYS A 274 2.58 20.81 -5.40
CA CYS A 274 3.83 20.06 -5.50
C CYS A 274 3.62 18.56 -5.49
N GLN A 275 4.66 17.85 -5.89
CA GLN A 275 4.79 16.41 -5.72
C GLN A 275 6.04 16.06 -4.92
N ILE A 276 5.95 14.96 -4.17
CA ILE A 276 7.10 14.33 -3.53
C ILE A 276 7.28 12.97 -4.16
N HIS A 277 8.45 12.70 -4.69
CA HIS A 277 8.75 11.45 -5.37
C HIS A 277 10.23 11.08 -5.22
N HIS A 278 10.56 9.87 -5.64
CA HIS A 278 11.94 9.38 -5.71
C HIS A 278 12.63 9.92 -6.97
N GLN A 279 13.82 10.50 -6.80
CA GLN A 279 14.72 10.90 -7.89
C GLN A 279 16.18 10.69 -7.48
N ASP A 280 16.93 9.96 -8.29
CA ASP A 280 18.38 9.75 -8.14
C ASP A 280 18.82 9.29 -6.73
N GLY A 281 18.02 8.42 -6.09
CA GLY A 281 18.34 7.87 -4.77
C GLY A 281 17.93 8.75 -3.58
N ALA A 282 17.21 9.85 -3.81
CA ALA A 282 16.70 10.75 -2.78
C ALA A 282 15.19 11.02 -2.97
N LEU A 283 14.54 11.57 -1.95
CA LEU A 283 13.21 12.17 -2.10
C LEU A 283 13.35 13.65 -2.41
N VAL A 284 12.61 14.10 -3.42
CA VAL A 284 12.58 15.50 -3.82
C VAL A 284 11.16 16.06 -3.76
N ILE A 285 11.05 17.36 -3.48
CA ILE A 285 9.80 18.11 -3.55
C ILE A 285 9.88 19.01 -4.79
N GLU A 286 9.03 18.73 -5.77
CA GLU A 286 8.98 19.49 -7.02
C GLU A 286 7.65 20.21 -7.20
N PRO A 287 7.65 21.46 -7.71
CA PRO A 287 6.42 22.12 -8.08
C PRO A 287 5.69 21.37 -9.21
N LEU A 288 4.36 21.32 -9.13
CA LEU A 288 3.51 20.80 -10.19
C LEU A 288 2.80 21.97 -10.90
N THR A 289 2.76 21.92 -12.23
CA THR A 289 1.97 22.86 -13.02
C THR A 289 0.50 22.48 -13.11
N ALA A 290 0.20 21.19 -13.02
CA ALA A 290 -1.16 20.63 -12.97
C ALA A 290 -1.14 19.25 -12.33
N LEU A 291 -2.22 18.89 -11.64
CA LEU A 291 -2.40 17.53 -11.16
C LEU A 291 -2.68 16.57 -12.32
N PRO A 292 -2.20 15.32 -12.26
CA PRO A 292 -2.54 14.32 -13.27
C PRO A 292 -4.07 14.11 -13.31
N PRO A 293 -4.62 13.74 -14.48
CA PRO A 293 -6.03 13.42 -14.61
C PRO A 293 -6.42 12.29 -13.67
N ASP A 294 -7.69 12.27 -13.28
CA ASP A 294 -8.23 11.25 -12.37
C ASP A 294 -8.34 9.90 -13.09
N ASN A 295 -7.57 8.91 -12.68
CA ASN A 295 -7.67 7.53 -13.20
C ASN A 295 -8.77 6.71 -12.47
N SER A 296 -9.51 7.31 -11.53
CA SER A 296 -10.53 6.60 -10.74
C SER A 296 -11.82 6.27 -11.50
N SER A 297 -11.92 6.62 -12.80
CA SER A 297 -13.16 6.44 -13.59
C SER A 297 -13.33 5.06 -14.25
N THR A 298 -12.51 4.05 -13.93
CA THR A 298 -12.60 2.72 -14.57
C THR A 298 -13.42 1.68 -13.80
N HIS A 299 -13.96 2.00 -12.63
CA HIS A 299 -14.92 1.13 -11.94
C HIS A 299 -16.29 1.79 -11.89
N LYS A 300 -17.06 1.70 -13.01
CA LYS A 300 -18.51 1.78 -12.93
C LYS A 300 -19.00 0.42 -12.45
N PRO A 301 -19.79 0.35 -11.37
CA PRO A 301 -20.53 -0.86 -11.05
C PRO A 301 -21.55 -1.11 -12.17
N GLY A 302 -21.42 -2.27 -12.82
CA GLY A 302 -22.41 -2.83 -13.74
C GLY A 302 -23.48 -3.57 -12.98
#